data_2e3ff4e2738c2dfb54b49990b3215510
#
_entry.id   2e3ff4e2738c2dfb54b49990b3215510
#
_cell.length_a   1.000
_cell.length_b   1.000
_cell.length_c   1.000
_cell.angle_alpha   90.00
_cell.angle_beta   90.00
_cell.angle_gamma   90.00
#
_symmetry.space_group_name_H-M   'P 1'
#
loop_
_entity.id
_entity.type
_entity.pdbx_description
1 polymer ?
#
loop_
_entity_poly.entity_id
_entity_poly.type
_entity_poly.pdbx_seq_one_letter_code
_entity_poly.pdbx_strand_id
1 'polypeptide(L)'
;MKTVIVSTDSNTPPLAEFLNQKLFIRTLTYHLVGKVVAITDNFFELEDASWVADSGRFMQAIKEGKLNEVEPVGRAWVNTDAITDMFPWDHDLPKTQK
;
A
#
# COMPACT_ATOMS: atom_id res chain seq x y z
N MET A 1 7.61 -15.78 18.77
CA MET A 1 7.48 -15.68 17.42
C MET A 1 6.16 -16.17 16.99
N LYS A 2 5.62 -15.47 16.15
CA LYS A 2 4.43 -15.82 15.74
C LYS A 2 4.45 -16.93 14.79
N THR A 3 3.60 -17.78 14.99
CA THR A 3 3.43 -18.85 14.07
C THR A 3 2.99 -18.33 12.77
N VAL A 4 3.68 -18.69 11.80
CA VAL A 4 3.24 -18.39 10.52
C VAL A 4 2.08 -19.26 10.24
N ILE A 5 1.02 -18.65 10.00
CA ILE A 5 -0.09 -19.36 9.57
C ILE A 5 0.10 -19.60 8.17
N VAL A 6 0.62 -20.67 7.92
CA VAL A 6 0.58 -21.07 6.61
C VAL A 6 -0.84 -21.26 6.29
N SER A 7 -1.25 -20.58 5.36
CA SER A 7 -2.55 -20.78 4.92
C SER A 7 -2.67 -22.20 4.51
N THR A 8 -3.26 -22.94 5.36
CA THR A 8 -3.59 -24.27 4.99
C THR A 8 -4.73 -24.25 4.01
N ASP A 9 -5.39 -23.12 3.94
CA ASP A 9 -6.41 -22.98 2.94
C ASP A 9 -5.76 -22.39 1.71
N SER A 10 -5.27 -23.23 0.88
CA SER A 10 -4.60 -22.80 -0.31
C SER A 10 -5.52 -22.15 -1.31
N ASN A 11 -6.81 -22.16 -1.07
CA ASN A 11 -7.75 -21.55 -1.99
C ASN A 11 -7.92 -20.06 -1.74
N THR A 12 -7.33 -19.56 -0.66
CA THR A 12 -7.42 -18.14 -0.33
C THR A 12 -6.04 -17.55 -0.23
N PRO A 13 -5.52 -17.01 -1.32
CA PRO A 13 -4.21 -16.40 -1.26
C PRO A 13 -4.20 -15.27 -0.25
N PRO A 14 -3.16 -15.16 0.57
CA PRO A 14 -3.10 -14.09 1.56
C PRO A 14 -3.29 -12.70 0.99
N LEU A 15 -2.83 -12.48 -0.22
CA LEU A 15 -2.96 -11.17 -0.84
C LEU A 15 -4.40 -10.76 -1.06
N ALA A 16 -5.30 -11.72 -1.17
CA ALA A 16 -6.72 -11.41 -1.39
C ALA A 16 -7.30 -10.62 -0.23
N GLU A 17 -6.71 -10.71 0.95
CA GLU A 17 -7.20 -9.98 2.10
C GLU A 17 -7.03 -8.47 1.97
N PHE A 18 -6.20 -8.03 1.05
CA PHE A 18 -5.96 -6.61 0.88
C PHE A 18 -6.92 -5.94 -0.08
N LEU A 19 -7.81 -6.71 -0.70
CA LEU A 19 -8.77 -6.13 -1.61
C LEU A 19 -9.64 -5.11 -0.87
N ASN A 20 -9.80 -3.95 -1.47
CA ASN A 20 -10.54 -2.81 -0.93
C ASN A 20 -9.90 -2.17 0.31
N GLN A 21 -8.66 -2.50 0.62
CA GLN A 21 -7.94 -1.89 1.72
C GLN A 21 -7.11 -0.72 1.23
N LYS A 22 -7.02 0.32 2.06
CA LYS A 22 -6.06 1.40 1.82
C LYS A 22 -4.75 1.00 2.45
N LEU A 23 -3.67 1.12 1.70
CA LEU A 23 -2.36 0.68 2.15
C LEU A 23 -1.29 1.71 1.86
N PHE A 24 -0.32 1.80 2.76
CA PHE A 24 0.95 2.45 2.50
C PHE A 24 1.92 1.34 2.11
N ILE A 25 2.42 1.39 0.89
CA ILE A 25 3.22 0.32 0.30
C ILE A 25 4.64 0.82 0.10
N ARG A 26 5.61 0.06 0.59
CA ARG A 26 7.02 0.38 0.37
C ARG A 26 7.63 -0.63 -0.58
N THR A 27 8.36 -0.10 -1.56
CA THR A 27 9.16 -0.93 -2.44
C THR A 27 10.63 -0.55 -2.24
N LEU A 28 11.53 -1.19 -2.96
CA LEU A 28 12.95 -0.88 -2.82
C LEU A 28 13.29 0.53 -3.27
N THR A 29 12.53 1.08 -4.17
CA THR A 29 12.87 2.36 -4.79
C THR A 29 11.91 3.49 -4.48
N TYR A 30 10.68 3.20 -4.09
CA TYR A 30 9.71 4.26 -3.84
C TYR A 30 8.59 3.75 -2.96
N HIS A 31 7.75 4.67 -2.53
CA HIS A 31 6.59 4.34 -1.71
C HIS A 31 5.32 4.83 -2.39
N LEU A 32 4.23 4.14 -2.12
CA LEU A 32 2.91 4.48 -2.63
C LEU A 32 1.90 4.37 -1.52
N VAL A 33 0.86 5.18 -1.62
CA VAL A 33 -0.32 5.01 -0.78
C VAL A 33 -1.52 4.96 -1.71
N GLY A 34 -2.44 4.07 -1.45
CA GLY A 34 -3.63 3.95 -2.29
C GLY A 34 -4.55 2.84 -1.82
N LYS A 35 -5.67 2.71 -2.53
CA LYS A 35 -6.65 1.68 -2.23
C LYS A 35 -6.54 0.57 -3.25
N VAL A 36 -6.41 -0.65 -2.77
CA VAL A 36 -6.33 -1.82 -3.63
C VAL A 36 -7.73 -2.14 -4.13
N VAL A 37 -7.91 -2.06 -5.44
CA VAL A 37 -9.22 -2.34 -6.03
C VAL A 37 -9.24 -3.60 -6.88
N ALA A 38 -8.08 -4.12 -7.23
CA ALA A 38 -7.99 -5.38 -7.95
C ALA A 38 -6.64 -6.03 -7.66
N ILE A 39 -6.63 -7.34 -7.69
CA ILE A 39 -5.44 -8.13 -7.45
C ILE A 39 -5.35 -9.14 -8.58
N THR A 40 -4.23 -9.10 -9.30
CA THR A 40 -3.97 -10.09 -10.33
C THR A 40 -2.79 -10.94 -9.87
N ASP A 41 -2.31 -11.81 -10.75
CA ASP A 41 -1.25 -12.75 -10.37
C ASP A 41 -0.03 -12.06 -9.79
N ASN A 42 0.35 -10.92 -10.35
CA ASN A 42 1.58 -10.26 -9.97
C ASN A 42 1.42 -8.81 -9.60
N PHE A 43 0.20 -8.29 -9.61
CA PHE A 43 0.01 -6.86 -9.41
C PHE A 43 -1.15 -6.55 -8.48
N PHE A 44 -0.95 -5.49 -7.69
CA PHE A 44 -2.06 -4.78 -7.08
C PHE A 44 -2.42 -3.63 -8.01
N GLU A 45 -3.69 -3.46 -8.29
CA GLU A 45 -4.17 -2.25 -8.94
C GLU A 45 -4.69 -1.32 -7.85
N LEU A 46 -4.19 -0.10 -7.85
CA LEU A 46 -4.54 0.90 -6.85
C LEU A 46 -5.36 2.00 -7.46
N GLU A 47 -6.32 2.49 -6.66
CA GLU A 47 -7.12 3.65 -7.00
C GLU A 47 -6.81 4.76 -6.01
N ASP A 48 -6.94 6.00 -6.45
CA ASP A 48 -6.60 7.18 -5.63
C ASP A 48 -5.17 7.06 -5.08
N ALA A 49 -4.29 6.56 -5.90
CA ALA A 49 -2.91 6.33 -5.49
C ALA A 49 -2.11 7.61 -5.53
N SER A 50 -1.13 7.69 -4.64
CA SER A 50 -0.15 8.76 -4.64
C SER A 50 1.23 8.18 -4.49
N TRP A 51 2.16 8.78 -5.22
CA TRP A 51 3.56 8.47 -5.07
C TRP A 51 4.07 9.31 -3.90
N VAL A 52 4.73 8.67 -2.95
CA VAL A 52 5.20 9.34 -1.75
C VAL A 52 6.70 9.58 -1.90
N ALA A 53 7.05 10.84 -2.14
CA ALA A 53 8.45 11.21 -2.29
C ALA A 53 9.13 11.37 -0.93
N ASP A 54 8.38 11.85 0.05
CA ASP A 54 8.91 12.04 1.39
C ASP A 54 7.78 11.85 2.38
N SER A 55 7.88 10.78 3.17
CA SER A 55 6.86 10.48 4.16
C SER A 55 7.05 11.27 5.46
N GLY A 56 8.18 11.97 5.62
CA GLY A 56 8.52 12.56 6.90
C GLY A 56 8.88 11.45 7.89
N ARG A 57 8.54 11.63 9.15
CA ARG A 57 8.74 10.58 10.11
C ARG A 57 7.76 9.47 9.84
N PHE A 58 8.27 8.29 9.62
CA PHE A 58 7.45 7.16 9.20
C PHE A 58 6.34 6.85 10.21
N MET A 59 6.68 6.85 11.49
CA MET A 59 5.68 6.57 12.51
C MET A 59 4.55 7.61 12.50
N GLN A 60 4.89 8.87 12.28
CA GLN A 60 3.87 9.90 12.20
C GLN A 60 3.03 9.77 10.95
N ALA A 61 3.66 9.36 9.86
CA ALA A 61 2.90 9.15 8.63
C ALA A 61 1.83 8.08 8.84
N ILE A 62 2.21 6.97 9.44
CA ILE A 62 1.27 5.87 9.64
C ILE A 62 0.21 6.21 10.68
N LYS A 63 0.61 6.82 11.80
CA LYS A 63 -0.35 7.10 12.87
C LYS A 63 -1.25 8.29 12.57
N GLU A 64 -0.71 9.32 11.95
CA GLU A 64 -1.42 10.58 11.80
C GLU A 64 -1.82 10.90 10.37
N GLY A 65 -1.34 10.14 9.42
CA GLY A 65 -1.64 10.39 8.01
C GLY A 65 -0.92 11.59 7.44
N LYS A 66 0.19 12.00 8.04
CA LYS A 66 0.94 13.17 7.57
C LYS A 66 2.06 12.74 6.66
N LEU A 67 2.09 13.30 5.48
CA LEU A 67 3.13 13.04 4.48
C LEU A 67 3.71 14.37 4.06
N ASN A 68 5.04 14.42 3.89
CA ASN A 68 5.71 15.67 3.52
C ASN A 68 5.59 15.98 2.05
N GLU A 69 5.83 14.99 1.19
CA GLU A 69 5.76 15.21 -0.25
C GLU A 69 5.06 14.03 -0.90
N VAL A 70 3.98 14.32 -1.59
CA VAL A 70 3.22 13.31 -2.32
C VAL A 70 2.80 13.84 -3.67
N GLU A 71 2.66 12.93 -4.62
CA GLU A 71 2.13 13.27 -5.94
C GLU A 71 1.01 12.30 -6.27
N PRO A 72 -0.24 12.76 -6.26
CA PRO A 72 -1.34 11.91 -6.67
C PRO A 72 -1.18 11.51 -8.13
N VAL A 73 -1.26 10.23 -8.38
CA VAL A 73 -1.13 9.69 -9.72
C VAL A 73 -2.42 9.02 -10.20
N GLY A 74 -3.36 8.86 -9.30
CA GLY A 74 -4.66 8.28 -9.62
C GLY A 74 -4.59 6.77 -9.63
N ARG A 75 -4.45 6.20 -10.79
CA ARG A 75 -4.43 4.76 -10.92
C ARG A 75 -3.00 4.28 -11.05
N ALA A 76 -2.66 3.23 -10.33
CA ALA A 76 -1.32 2.69 -10.37
C ALA A 76 -1.35 1.18 -10.22
N TRP A 77 -0.35 0.53 -10.76
CA TRP A 77 -0.19 -0.92 -10.62
C TRP A 77 1.17 -1.18 -10.00
N VAL A 78 1.18 -1.96 -8.92
CA VAL A 78 2.40 -2.28 -8.20
C VAL A 78 2.66 -3.76 -8.33
N ASN A 79 3.86 -4.12 -8.78
CA ASN A 79 4.25 -5.51 -8.84
C ASN A 79 4.41 -6.02 -7.42
N THR A 80 3.67 -7.05 -7.06
CA THR A 80 3.69 -7.56 -5.70
C THR A 80 5.04 -8.12 -5.30
N ASP A 81 5.84 -8.56 -6.27
CA ASP A 81 7.18 -9.05 -5.96
C ASP A 81 8.16 -7.93 -5.60
N ALA A 82 7.81 -6.70 -5.90
CA ALA A 82 8.64 -5.55 -5.56
C ALA A 82 8.33 -4.95 -4.20
N ILE A 83 7.28 -5.43 -3.55
CA ILE A 83 6.84 -4.87 -2.29
C ILE A 83 7.73 -5.38 -1.16
N THR A 84 8.31 -4.46 -0.41
CA THR A 84 9.10 -4.78 0.76
C THR A 84 8.22 -5.01 1.98
N ASP A 85 7.32 -4.08 2.21
CA ASP A 85 6.34 -4.21 3.28
C ASP A 85 5.16 -3.28 3.00
N MET A 86 4.10 -3.46 3.77
CA MET A 86 2.87 -2.69 3.61
C MET A 86 2.27 -2.46 4.97
N PHE A 87 1.56 -1.35 5.09
CA PHE A 87 0.92 -0.97 6.34
C PHE A 87 -0.49 -0.48 6.07
N PRO A 88 -1.44 -0.76 6.96
CA PRO A 88 -2.77 -0.18 6.80
C PRO A 88 -2.69 1.34 6.81
N TRP A 89 -3.45 1.95 5.93
CA TRP A 89 -3.53 3.41 5.87
C TRP A 89 -4.94 3.81 6.29
N ASP A 90 -5.08 4.21 7.54
CA ASP A 90 -6.39 4.47 8.14
C ASP A 90 -6.77 5.95 8.04
N HIS A 91 -6.32 6.59 7.00
CA HIS A 91 -6.52 8.02 6.80
C HIS A 91 -7.06 8.27 5.41
N ASP A 92 -7.42 9.51 5.14
CA ASP A 92 -7.83 9.88 3.79
C ASP A 92 -6.65 9.74 2.84
N LEU A 93 -6.94 9.38 1.62
CA LEU A 93 -5.90 9.33 0.60
C LEU A 93 -5.64 10.74 0.07
N PRO A 94 -4.37 11.10 -0.17
CA PRO A 94 -4.06 12.43 -0.68
C PRO A 94 -4.74 12.70 -2.01
N LYS A 95 -5.24 13.91 -2.16
CA LYS A 95 -5.91 14.32 -3.40
C LYS A 95 -5.14 15.41 -4.12
N THR A 96 -4.20 16.04 -3.44
CA THR A 96 -3.42 17.13 -4.03
C THR A 96 -1.95 16.90 -3.76
N GLN A 97 -1.14 17.46 -4.64
CA GLN A 97 0.30 17.40 -4.50
C GLN A 97 0.78 18.20 -3.30
N LYS A 98 1.76 17.67 -2.65
CA LYS A 98 2.43 18.35 -1.55
C LYS A 98 3.89 18.40 -1.79
#